data_d7b716c45b568d7f28762227a67532e4
#
_entry.id   d7b716c45b568d7f28762227a67532e4
#
_cell.length_a   1.000
_cell.length_b   1.000
_cell.length_c   1.000
_cell.angle_alpha   90.00
_cell.angle_beta   90.00
_cell.angle_gamma   90.00
#
_symmetry.space_group_name_H-M   'P 1'
#
loop_
_entity.id
_entity.type
_entity.pdbx_description
1 polymer ?
#
loop_
_entity_poly.entity_id
_entity_poly.type
_entity_poly.pdbx_seq_one_letter_code
_entity_poly.pdbx_strand_id
1 'polypeptide(L)'
;MKILQKIAAVFVFCFAVLFASSADARAVQICDMGAYALYNEGNAVLAAFDRPYRLTELTHIGRVSKDSDYDLYLSSIGAKGEAAVVSFFCNDRGFVSKVIIMANGNKPNTVPYVGSALASLLIAMGVSYDEFNVLAKKSPLVGNGTYDTVWVRALGRRIIQEMHGDTDAKGNLILMVRLTAEDS
;
A
#
# COMPACT_ATOMS: atom_id res chain seq x y z
N MET A 1 -23.59 -8.10 5.19
CA MET A 1 -23.56 -6.70 5.66
C MET A 1 -22.86 -6.48 7.01
N LYS A 2 -23.18 -7.20 8.09
CA LYS A 2 -22.59 -6.96 9.44
C LYS A 2 -21.07 -7.21 9.56
N ILE A 3 -20.45 -8.04 8.72
CA ILE A 3 -19.01 -8.35 8.75
C ILE A 3 -18.19 -7.23 8.07
N LEU A 4 -18.68 -6.68 6.98
CA LEU A 4 -18.03 -5.54 6.30
C LEU A 4 -18.00 -4.29 7.19
N GLN A 5 -19.08 -4.05 7.95
CA GLN A 5 -19.15 -2.94 8.91
C GLN A 5 -18.18 -3.11 10.09
N LYS A 6 -17.91 -4.33 10.55
CA LYS A 6 -16.94 -4.58 11.63
C LYS A 6 -15.49 -4.44 11.15
N ILE A 7 -15.21 -4.83 9.91
CA ILE A 7 -13.90 -4.62 9.28
C ILE A 7 -13.67 -3.12 9.06
N ALA A 8 -14.66 -2.40 8.54
CA ALA A 8 -14.59 -0.95 8.35
C ALA A 8 -14.37 -0.20 9.68
N ALA A 9 -15.03 -0.59 10.78
CA ALA A 9 -14.90 0.09 12.07
C ALA A 9 -13.53 -0.10 12.71
N VAL A 10 -12.90 -1.26 12.58
CA VAL A 10 -11.53 -1.51 13.07
C VAL A 10 -10.51 -0.74 12.23
N PHE A 11 -10.73 -0.65 10.92
CA PHE A 11 -9.88 0.12 10.00
C PHE A 11 -9.97 1.62 10.25
N VAL A 12 -11.15 2.18 10.49
CA VAL A 12 -11.34 3.60 10.78
C VAL A 12 -10.60 4.03 12.05
N PHE A 13 -10.53 3.19 13.07
CA PHE A 13 -9.82 3.53 14.30
C PHE A 13 -8.29 3.48 14.14
N CYS A 14 -7.75 2.51 13.40
CA CYS A 14 -6.32 2.47 13.06
C CYS A 14 -5.94 3.63 12.12
N PHE A 15 -6.83 4.04 11.22
CA PHE A 15 -6.62 5.18 10.32
C PHE A 15 -6.47 6.51 11.08
N ALA A 16 -7.27 6.75 12.13
CA ALA A 16 -7.24 8.01 12.87
C ALA A 16 -5.89 8.26 13.58
N VAL A 17 -5.19 7.20 14.01
CA VAL A 17 -3.89 7.32 14.69
C VAL A 17 -2.74 7.60 13.72
N LEU A 18 -2.86 7.16 12.44
CA LEU A 18 -1.81 7.33 11.43
C LEU A 18 -1.83 8.72 10.74
N PHE A 19 -2.86 9.54 10.98
CA PHE A 19 -3.00 10.85 10.34
C PHE A 19 -2.57 12.04 11.20
N ALA A 20 -2.12 11.82 12.44
CA ALA A 20 -1.83 12.89 13.39
C ALA A 20 -0.45 13.57 13.21
N SER A 21 0.30 13.27 12.16
CA SER A 21 1.61 13.89 11.97
C SER A 21 1.87 14.26 10.51
N SER A 22 1.68 15.49 10.22
CA SER A 22 2.43 16.40 9.35
C SER A 22 1.49 17.37 8.63
N ALA A 23 1.60 18.63 9.00
CA ALA A 23 1.08 19.76 8.24
C ALA A 23 1.96 19.93 6.97
N ASP A 24 1.35 20.10 5.84
CA ASP A 24 1.73 19.62 4.55
C ASP A 24 2.36 20.58 3.59
N ALA A 25 3.52 20.18 3.10
CA ALA A 25 3.85 20.41 1.72
C ALA A 25 2.86 19.62 0.83
N ARG A 26 2.40 20.19 -0.30
CA ARG A 26 1.49 19.55 -1.26
C ARG A 26 1.92 18.12 -1.50
N ALA A 27 1.03 17.17 -1.30
CA ALA A 27 1.33 15.75 -1.36
C ALA A 27 1.99 15.36 -2.68
N VAL A 28 3.28 15.05 -2.60
CA VAL A 28 4.10 14.71 -3.76
C VAL A 28 3.65 13.36 -4.27
N GLN A 29 3.35 13.27 -5.56
CA GLN A 29 2.95 12.02 -6.20
C GLN A 29 4.11 11.02 -6.23
N ILE A 30 3.83 9.74 -5.96
CA ILE A 30 4.80 8.64 -6.07
C ILE A 30 4.92 8.12 -7.52
N CYS A 31 3.89 8.33 -8.34
CA CYS A 31 3.88 7.97 -9.76
C CYS A 31 2.98 8.91 -10.55
N ASP A 32 3.09 8.87 -11.88
CA ASP A 32 2.26 9.67 -12.79
C ASP A 32 0.97 8.92 -13.18
N MET A 33 0.45 8.10 -12.28
CA MET A 33 -0.77 7.31 -12.45
C MET A 33 -1.76 7.64 -11.35
N GLY A 34 -3.04 7.67 -11.72
CA GLY A 34 -4.16 7.64 -10.77
C GLY A 34 -4.38 6.21 -10.23
N ALA A 35 -5.24 6.08 -9.20
CA ALA A 35 -5.48 4.80 -8.54
C ALA A 35 -5.92 3.68 -9.48
N TYR A 36 -6.84 3.96 -10.42
CA TYR A 36 -7.32 2.96 -11.39
C TYR A 36 -6.22 2.49 -12.34
N ALA A 37 -5.37 3.38 -12.83
CA ALA A 37 -4.28 3.04 -13.72
C ALA A 37 -3.26 2.16 -12.99
N LEU A 38 -2.81 2.56 -11.79
CA LEU A 38 -1.86 1.79 -10.99
C LEU A 38 -2.42 0.42 -10.58
N TYR A 39 -3.70 0.35 -10.24
CA TYR A 39 -4.41 -0.89 -9.93
C TYR A 39 -4.41 -1.85 -11.15
N ASN A 40 -4.74 -1.34 -12.34
CA ASN A 40 -4.78 -2.15 -13.56
C ASN A 40 -3.39 -2.66 -13.94
N GLU A 41 -2.39 -1.80 -13.91
CA GLU A 41 -1.00 -2.18 -14.18
C GLU A 41 -0.47 -3.18 -13.14
N GLY A 42 -0.78 -3.00 -11.85
CA GLY A 42 -0.46 -3.96 -10.80
C GLY A 42 -1.05 -5.35 -11.07
N ASN A 43 -2.31 -5.41 -11.50
CA ASN A 43 -2.95 -6.67 -11.89
C ASN A 43 -2.34 -7.28 -13.17
N ALA A 44 -1.93 -6.46 -14.13
CA ALA A 44 -1.22 -6.93 -15.32
C ALA A 44 0.14 -7.55 -14.95
N VAL A 45 0.87 -6.94 -14.02
CA VAL A 45 2.13 -7.50 -13.48
C VAL A 45 1.87 -8.83 -12.77
N LEU A 46 0.87 -8.93 -11.89
CA LEU A 46 0.51 -10.19 -11.23
C LEU A 46 0.17 -11.30 -12.25
N ALA A 47 -0.51 -10.95 -13.34
CA ALA A 47 -0.80 -11.88 -14.42
C ALA A 47 0.46 -12.32 -15.17
N ALA A 48 1.35 -11.38 -15.50
CA ALA A 48 2.58 -11.67 -16.24
C ALA A 48 3.54 -12.57 -15.45
N PHE A 49 3.51 -12.50 -14.12
CA PHE A 49 4.29 -13.39 -13.23
C PHE A 49 3.53 -14.65 -12.80
N ASP A 50 2.42 -14.97 -13.46
CA ASP A 50 1.60 -16.15 -13.22
C ASP A 50 1.20 -16.32 -11.74
N ARG A 51 0.99 -15.19 -11.05
CA ARG A 51 0.54 -15.21 -9.66
C ARG A 51 -0.94 -15.59 -9.58
N PRO A 52 -1.34 -16.48 -8.64
CA PRO A 52 -2.73 -16.89 -8.50
C PRO A 52 -3.61 -15.79 -7.89
N TYR A 53 -3.01 -14.70 -7.43
CA TYR A 53 -3.69 -13.59 -6.75
C TYR A 53 -3.95 -12.45 -7.71
N ARG A 54 -5.01 -11.69 -7.44
CA ARG A 54 -5.31 -10.41 -8.10
C ARG A 54 -5.75 -9.42 -7.04
N LEU A 55 -5.48 -8.15 -7.30
CA LEU A 55 -6.16 -7.08 -6.59
C LEU A 55 -7.64 -7.16 -6.93
N THR A 56 -8.50 -7.17 -5.90
CA THR A 56 -9.95 -7.16 -6.08
C THR A 56 -10.42 -5.82 -6.62
N GLU A 57 -11.69 -5.73 -6.98
CA GLU A 57 -12.29 -4.50 -7.49
C GLU A 57 -11.92 -3.27 -6.63
N LEU A 58 -11.46 -2.22 -7.32
CA LEU A 58 -11.08 -0.97 -6.71
C LEU A 58 -12.32 -0.15 -6.35
N THR A 59 -12.46 0.19 -5.09
CA THR A 59 -13.59 0.98 -4.58
C THR A 59 -13.14 2.38 -4.21
N HIS A 60 -13.77 3.41 -4.78
CA HIS A 60 -13.58 4.78 -4.37
C HIS A 60 -14.34 5.05 -3.07
N ILE A 61 -13.65 5.50 -2.05
CA ILE A 61 -14.20 5.81 -0.73
C ILE A 61 -14.56 7.30 -0.61
N GLY A 62 -13.83 8.15 -1.34
CA GLY A 62 -13.92 9.60 -1.26
C GLY A 62 -12.82 10.22 -0.39
N ARG A 63 -13.00 11.48 -0.02
CA ARG A 63 -12.02 12.19 0.81
C ARG A 63 -11.93 11.60 2.21
N VAL A 64 -10.72 11.45 2.71
CA VAL A 64 -10.45 10.86 4.05
C VAL A 64 -11.03 11.74 5.17
N SER A 65 -10.96 13.06 5.01
CA SER A 65 -11.61 14.06 5.88
C SER A 65 -11.93 15.31 5.05
N LYS A 66 -12.71 16.26 5.63
CA LYS A 66 -13.02 17.53 4.94
C LYS A 66 -11.77 18.38 4.67
N ASP A 67 -10.74 18.22 5.51
CA ASP A 67 -9.48 18.97 5.45
C ASP A 67 -8.35 18.12 4.80
N SER A 68 -8.68 16.96 4.24
CA SER A 68 -7.71 16.08 3.58
C SER A 68 -7.56 16.41 2.11
N ASP A 69 -6.33 16.54 1.66
CA ASP A 69 -5.98 16.69 0.25
C ASP A 69 -6.00 15.37 -0.53
N TYR A 70 -6.46 14.28 0.11
CA TYR A 70 -6.43 12.94 -0.47
C TYR A 70 -7.81 12.36 -0.73
N ASP A 71 -7.99 11.86 -1.94
CA ASP A 71 -9.03 10.88 -2.26
C ASP A 71 -8.52 9.46 -2.00
N LEU A 72 -9.32 8.66 -1.31
CA LEU A 72 -8.99 7.29 -0.93
C LEU A 72 -9.70 6.28 -1.84
N TYR A 73 -8.91 5.31 -2.31
CA TYR A 73 -9.39 4.13 -3.00
C TYR A 73 -8.90 2.88 -2.27
N LEU A 74 -9.75 1.86 -2.18
CA LEU A 74 -9.46 0.60 -1.52
C LEU A 74 -9.58 -0.58 -2.48
N SER A 75 -8.64 -1.50 -2.34
CA SER A 75 -8.67 -2.83 -2.94
C SER A 75 -8.17 -3.84 -1.91
N SER A 76 -8.18 -5.11 -2.23
CA SER A 76 -7.58 -6.17 -1.41
C SER A 76 -6.95 -7.24 -2.29
N ILE A 77 -6.03 -8.02 -1.72
CA ILE A 77 -5.42 -9.17 -2.36
C ILE A 77 -5.43 -10.35 -1.41
N GLY A 78 -5.80 -11.53 -1.89
CA GLY A 78 -5.79 -12.75 -1.10
C GLY A 78 -7.16 -13.35 -0.87
N ALA A 79 -7.21 -14.42 -0.06
CA ALA A 79 -8.43 -15.15 0.26
C ALA A 79 -9.24 -14.44 1.37
N LYS A 80 -10.53 -14.70 1.41
CA LYS A 80 -11.43 -14.17 2.44
C LYS A 80 -10.93 -14.54 3.85
N GLY A 81 -10.73 -13.51 4.68
CA GLY A 81 -10.27 -13.65 6.06
C GLY A 81 -8.75 -13.63 6.24
N GLU A 82 -7.98 -13.65 5.15
CA GLU A 82 -6.50 -13.57 5.15
C GLU A 82 -5.98 -12.47 4.20
N ALA A 83 -6.87 -11.71 3.58
CA ALA A 83 -6.50 -10.72 2.58
C ALA A 83 -5.67 -9.57 3.18
N ALA A 84 -4.72 -9.09 2.40
CA ALA A 84 -4.13 -7.78 2.60
C ALA A 84 -5.02 -6.71 1.96
N VAL A 85 -5.18 -5.58 2.64
CA VAL A 85 -5.88 -4.40 2.12
C VAL A 85 -4.86 -3.45 1.52
N VAL A 86 -5.17 -2.94 0.34
CA VAL A 86 -4.35 -1.98 -0.39
C VAL A 86 -5.12 -0.68 -0.51
N SER A 87 -4.56 0.38 0.07
CA SER A 87 -5.12 1.72 0.07
C SER A 87 -4.29 2.63 -0.83
N PHE A 88 -4.95 3.27 -1.77
CA PHE A 88 -4.34 4.26 -2.66
C PHE A 88 -4.85 5.64 -2.27
N PHE A 89 -3.94 6.56 -2.01
CA PHE A 89 -4.23 7.95 -1.68
C PHE A 89 -3.83 8.82 -2.86
N CYS A 90 -4.81 9.41 -3.50
CA CYS A 90 -4.59 10.32 -4.64
C CYS A 90 -4.62 11.77 -4.17
N ASN A 91 -3.71 12.59 -4.68
CA ASN A 91 -3.71 14.03 -4.43
C ASN A 91 -4.85 14.74 -5.20
N ASP A 92 -4.95 16.06 -5.04
CA ASP A 92 -5.93 16.91 -5.71
C ASP A 92 -5.89 16.88 -7.25
N ARG A 93 -4.74 16.44 -7.82
CA ARG A 93 -4.56 16.24 -9.26
C ARG A 93 -4.94 14.83 -9.73
N GLY A 94 -5.37 13.96 -8.81
CA GLY A 94 -5.77 12.58 -9.10
C GLY A 94 -4.62 11.58 -9.22
N PHE A 95 -3.37 11.97 -8.93
CA PHE A 95 -2.22 11.08 -8.95
C PHE A 95 -1.98 10.42 -7.59
N VAL A 96 -1.56 9.16 -7.61
CA VAL A 96 -1.22 8.43 -6.39
C VAL A 96 -0.01 9.06 -5.70
N SER A 97 -0.19 9.49 -4.46
CA SER A 97 0.85 10.10 -3.62
C SER A 97 1.31 9.19 -2.49
N LYS A 98 0.47 8.24 -2.11
CA LYS A 98 0.77 7.27 -1.05
C LYS A 98 0.04 5.96 -1.32
N VAL A 99 0.71 4.86 -1.04
CA VAL A 99 0.09 3.53 -0.97
C VAL A 99 0.34 2.95 0.40
N ILE A 100 -0.69 2.35 1.00
CA ILE A 100 -0.58 1.59 2.24
C ILE A 100 -1.11 0.18 2.00
N ILE A 101 -0.31 -0.82 2.32
CA ILE A 101 -0.69 -2.23 2.30
C ILE A 101 -0.73 -2.71 3.74
N MET A 102 -1.88 -3.20 4.19
CA MET A 102 -2.07 -3.65 5.58
C MET A 102 -2.63 -5.07 5.62
N ALA A 103 -2.14 -5.88 6.55
CA ALA A 103 -2.62 -7.24 6.72
C ALA A 103 -2.44 -7.74 8.16
N ASN A 104 -3.23 -8.76 8.54
CA ASN A 104 -3.07 -9.45 9.82
C ASN A 104 -1.89 -10.43 9.73
N GLY A 105 -0.78 -10.13 10.39
CA GLY A 105 0.46 -10.89 10.36
C GLY A 105 0.38 -12.28 11.02
N ASN A 106 -0.68 -12.58 11.78
CA ASN A 106 -0.88 -13.89 12.41
C ASN A 106 -1.47 -14.93 11.44
N LYS A 107 -1.78 -14.53 10.19
CA LYS A 107 -2.35 -15.43 9.19
C LYS A 107 -1.25 -15.99 8.27
N PRO A 108 -1.27 -17.28 7.93
CA PRO A 108 -0.15 -17.94 7.26
C PRO A 108 0.16 -17.39 5.85
N ASN A 109 -0.84 -16.88 5.14
CA ASN A 109 -0.66 -16.39 3.77
C ASN A 109 -0.48 -14.87 3.68
N THR A 110 -0.43 -14.17 4.80
CA THR A 110 -0.36 -12.71 4.83
C THR A 110 0.90 -12.16 4.18
N VAL A 111 2.07 -12.71 4.53
CA VAL A 111 3.35 -12.26 3.97
C VAL A 111 3.41 -12.43 2.45
N PRO A 112 3.01 -13.59 1.87
CA PRO A 112 2.88 -13.74 0.43
C PRO A 112 1.93 -12.72 -0.24
N TYR A 113 0.80 -12.40 0.39
CA TYR A 113 -0.14 -11.42 -0.17
C TYR A 113 0.42 -9.99 -0.16
N VAL A 114 0.98 -9.57 0.99
CA VAL A 114 1.64 -8.25 1.11
C VAL A 114 2.80 -8.15 0.12
N GLY A 115 3.66 -9.17 0.05
CA GLY A 115 4.78 -9.20 -0.89
C GLY A 115 4.35 -9.15 -2.35
N SER A 116 3.28 -9.88 -2.71
CA SER A 116 2.75 -9.86 -4.09
C SER A 116 2.16 -8.50 -4.45
N ALA A 117 1.39 -7.87 -3.55
CA ALA A 117 0.87 -6.53 -3.77
C ALA A 117 2.01 -5.51 -3.92
N LEU A 118 2.97 -5.52 -2.99
CA LEU A 118 4.12 -4.61 -3.01
C LEU A 118 4.91 -4.74 -4.30
N ALA A 119 5.30 -5.97 -4.67
CA ALA A 119 6.05 -6.25 -5.88
C ALA A 119 5.32 -5.76 -7.13
N SER A 120 4.03 -6.10 -7.25
CA SER A 120 3.25 -5.72 -8.43
C SER A 120 3.13 -4.21 -8.59
N LEU A 121 2.91 -3.48 -7.50
CA LEU A 121 2.78 -2.03 -7.54
C LEU A 121 4.12 -1.32 -7.81
N LEU A 122 5.22 -1.77 -7.20
CA LEU A 122 6.55 -1.20 -7.47
C LEU A 122 6.96 -1.42 -8.93
N ILE A 123 6.76 -2.63 -9.48
CA ILE A 123 7.06 -2.93 -10.88
C ILE A 123 6.14 -2.12 -11.81
N ALA A 124 4.85 -2.01 -11.50
CA ALA A 124 3.92 -1.15 -12.24
C ALA A 124 4.35 0.32 -12.28
N MET A 125 4.96 0.81 -11.20
CA MET A 125 5.56 2.16 -11.13
C MET A 125 6.90 2.28 -11.86
N GLY A 126 7.44 1.20 -12.44
CA GLY A 126 8.66 1.22 -13.25
C GLY A 126 9.93 0.77 -12.50
N VAL A 127 9.81 0.18 -11.32
CA VAL A 127 10.94 -0.52 -10.67
C VAL A 127 11.25 -1.78 -11.47
N SER A 128 12.50 -1.98 -11.86
CA SER A 128 12.88 -3.21 -12.54
C SER A 128 12.79 -4.43 -11.62
N TYR A 129 12.56 -5.61 -12.19
CA TYR A 129 12.49 -6.85 -11.43
C TYR A 129 13.79 -7.13 -10.64
N ASP A 130 14.94 -6.79 -11.22
CA ASP A 130 16.24 -6.98 -10.58
C ASP A 130 16.41 -6.02 -9.38
N GLU A 131 16.02 -4.76 -9.53
CA GLU A 131 16.01 -3.78 -8.43
C GLU A 131 15.06 -4.22 -7.32
N PHE A 132 13.86 -4.71 -7.68
CA PHE A 132 12.93 -5.26 -6.71
C PHE A 132 13.50 -6.46 -5.95
N ASN A 133 14.18 -7.40 -6.62
CA ASN A 133 14.80 -8.55 -5.96
C ASN A 133 15.91 -8.15 -4.99
N VAL A 134 16.70 -7.12 -5.33
CA VAL A 134 17.71 -6.57 -4.42
C VAL A 134 17.05 -5.96 -3.19
N LEU A 135 15.97 -5.20 -3.39
CA LEU A 135 15.18 -4.60 -2.31
C LEU A 135 14.57 -5.66 -1.39
N ALA A 136 13.91 -6.67 -1.96
CA ALA A 136 13.27 -7.75 -1.22
C ALA A 136 14.23 -8.56 -0.35
N LYS A 137 15.51 -8.65 -0.75
CA LYS A 137 16.55 -9.31 0.05
C LYS A 137 17.04 -8.43 1.22
N LYS A 138 17.02 -7.11 1.06
CA LYS A 138 17.49 -6.17 2.07
C LYS A 138 16.42 -5.85 3.12
N SER A 139 15.17 -5.83 2.70
CA SER A 139 14.05 -5.39 3.51
C SER A 139 13.06 -6.54 3.74
N PRO A 140 13.31 -7.43 4.71
CA PRO A 140 12.36 -8.47 5.04
C PRO A 140 11.03 -7.85 5.47
N LEU A 141 9.92 -8.41 5.00
CA LEU A 141 8.56 -7.94 5.34
C LEU A 141 8.20 -8.07 6.84
N VAL A 142 9.14 -8.60 7.64
CA VAL A 142 8.98 -8.80 9.08
C VAL A 142 10.09 -8.03 9.79
N GLY A 143 9.73 -6.96 10.46
CA GLY A 143 10.64 -6.14 11.25
C GLY A 143 10.09 -4.73 11.47
N ASN A 144 10.43 -4.12 12.61
CA ASN A 144 10.01 -2.77 12.93
C ASN A 144 10.94 -1.73 12.32
N GLY A 145 10.37 -0.74 11.64
CA GLY A 145 11.06 0.49 11.27
C GLY A 145 12.12 0.35 10.18
N THR A 146 11.99 -0.63 9.30
CA THR A 146 12.89 -0.75 8.17
C THR A 146 12.50 0.25 7.09
N TYR A 147 13.34 1.25 6.90
CA TYR A 147 13.22 2.22 5.79
C TYR A 147 14.13 1.77 4.67
N ASP A 148 13.62 1.75 3.45
CA ASP A 148 14.45 1.61 2.27
C ASP A 148 13.98 2.58 1.18
N THR A 149 14.92 3.11 0.40
CA THR A 149 14.64 4.04 -0.68
C THR A 149 14.82 3.34 -2.00
N VAL A 150 13.77 3.36 -2.82
CA VAL A 150 13.80 2.81 -4.17
C VAL A 150 13.87 3.94 -5.17
N TRP A 151 14.89 3.92 -6.03
CA TRP A 151 14.97 4.84 -7.14
C TRP A 151 14.11 4.35 -8.29
N VAL A 152 13.07 5.10 -8.63
CA VAL A 152 12.23 4.83 -9.81
C VAL A 152 12.74 5.66 -10.96
N ARG A 153 13.56 5.06 -11.81
CA ARG A 153 14.22 5.74 -12.96
C ARG A 153 13.25 6.42 -13.90
N ALA A 154 12.13 5.76 -14.20
CA ALA A 154 11.12 6.29 -15.11
C ALA A 154 10.52 7.62 -14.64
N LEU A 155 10.53 7.88 -13.33
CA LEU A 155 9.96 9.07 -12.72
C LEU A 155 11.02 10.07 -12.26
N GLY A 156 12.31 9.69 -12.27
CA GLY A 156 13.39 10.53 -11.77
C GLY A 156 13.26 10.88 -10.28
N ARG A 157 12.63 10.02 -9.48
CA ARG A 157 12.42 10.26 -8.04
C ARG A 157 12.61 9.01 -7.20
N ARG A 158 12.78 9.21 -5.91
CA ARG A 158 12.86 8.13 -4.93
C ARG A 158 11.52 7.90 -4.25
N ILE A 159 11.21 6.62 -4.01
CA ILE A 159 10.10 6.20 -3.19
C ILE A 159 10.65 5.66 -1.88
N ILE A 160 10.13 6.14 -0.77
CA ILE A 160 10.43 5.59 0.55
C ILE A 160 9.46 4.43 0.80
N GLN A 161 10.03 3.28 1.11
CA GLN A 161 9.29 2.12 1.58
C GLN A 161 9.51 1.97 3.09
N GLU A 162 8.45 2.11 3.85
CA GLU A 162 8.47 1.88 5.29
C GLU A 162 7.70 0.61 5.60
N MET A 163 8.26 -0.22 6.47
CA MET A 163 7.61 -1.44 6.96
C MET A 163 7.47 -1.37 8.47
N HIS A 164 6.26 -1.63 8.94
CA HIS A 164 5.93 -1.65 10.35
C HIS A 164 5.21 -2.94 10.70
N GLY A 165 5.68 -3.62 11.76
CA GLY A 165 4.91 -4.64 12.45
C GLY A 165 4.45 -4.04 13.78
N ASP A 166 3.15 -3.93 13.98
CA ASP A 166 2.56 -3.43 15.22
C ASP A 166 1.55 -4.43 15.76
N THR A 167 1.19 -4.30 17.03
CA THR A 167 0.24 -5.20 17.66
C THR A 167 -1.03 -4.41 17.98
N ASP A 168 -2.18 -4.90 17.51
CA ASP A 168 -3.47 -4.30 17.84
C ASP A 168 -3.83 -4.49 19.33
N ALA A 169 -4.88 -3.82 19.80
CA ALA A 169 -5.35 -3.91 21.17
C ALA A 169 -5.74 -5.34 21.62
N LYS A 170 -5.83 -6.28 20.69
CA LYS A 170 -6.13 -7.70 20.95
C LYS A 170 -4.89 -8.59 20.89
N GLY A 171 -3.70 -8.01 20.67
CA GLY A 171 -2.45 -8.74 20.52
C GLY A 171 -2.23 -9.37 19.16
N ASN A 172 -3.01 -9.00 18.12
CA ASN A 172 -2.76 -9.48 16.77
C ASN A 172 -1.67 -8.63 16.11
N LEU A 173 -0.71 -9.29 15.48
CA LEU A 173 0.30 -8.62 14.67
C LEU A 173 -0.33 -8.03 13.42
N ILE A 174 -0.15 -6.73 13.22
CA ILE A 174 -0.53 -6.02 11.99
C ILE A 174 0.76 -5.73 11.22
N LEU A 175 0.81 -6.20 9.99
CA LEU A 175 1.86 -5.83 9.04
C LEU A 175 1.37 -4.64 8.22
N MET A 176 2.21 -3.61 8.11
CA MET A 176 1.94 -2.45 7.28
C MET A 176 3.16 -2.13 6.42
N VAL A 177 2.93 -1.92 5.14
CA VAL A 177 3.90 -1.34 4.21
C VAL A 177 3.36 -0.02 3.73
N ARG A 178 4.14 1.05 3.83
CA ARG A 178 3.81 2.37 3.33
C ARG A 178 4.81 2.78 2.24
N LEU A 179 4.28 3.25 1.11
CA LEU A 179 5.04 3.84 0.02
C LEU A 179 4.71 5.33 -0.06
N THR A 180 5.71 6.18 0.02
CA THR A 180 5.61 7.64 -0.13
C THR A 180 6.74 8.15 -1.02
N ALA A 181 6.60 9.34 -1.61
CA ALA A 181 7.72 9.99 -2.27
C ALA A 181 8.71 10.48 -1.21
N GLU A 182 10.01 10.45 -1.52
CA GLU A 182 11.02 11.16 -0.76
C GLU A 182 10.83 12.66 -1.01
N ASP A 183 10.73 13.45 0.05
CA ASP A 183 10.69 14.89 -0.04
C ASP A 183 12.02 15.38 -0.62
N SER A 184 11.94 16.15 -1.71
CA SER A 184 13.09 16.73 -2.40
C SER A 184 13.54 18.05 -1.79
#